data_e31e72466b2e05664e55adf8af2f9613
#
_entry.id   e31e72466b2e05664e55adf8af2f9613
#
_cell.length_a   1.000
_cell.length_b   1.000
_cell.length_c   1.000
_cell.angle_alpha   90.00
_cell.angle_beta   90.00
_cell.angle_gamma   90.00
#
_symmetry.space_group_name_H-M   'P 1'
#
loop_
_entity.id
_entity.type
_entity.pdbx_description
1 polymer ?
#
loop_
_entity_poly.entity_id
_entity_poly.type
_entity_poly.pdbx_seq_one_letter_code
_entity_poly.pdbx_strand_id
1 'polypeptide(L)'
;MNDKWYRHIIGARTIKTGLATFFTSLFCMLLNLTPIFAILTAIVTIEPTAKASLKKGYKRLPATVIGALFAVVFTYVFGDQSPLSYALSATFTILICTKLNLQVGTTVAVLTSVAMIPGIHEAYVFNFFSRLLTALIGLVTAGLVNFIILPPKYYHQLEEQLALSEKKMYRLFYERCNELLLGKFSSEKTSKELSKLNIIAQKVETLMSYQRDELHYHKNEDNWKLLNRLTNRAYNNRLFISRSEEHTSEL
;
A
#
# COMPACT_ATOMS: atom_id res chain seq x y z
N MET A 1 -9.67 32.06 4.65
CA MET A 1 -9.78 31.38 5.95
C MET A 1 -10.22 29.95 5.68
N ASN A 2 -9.35 28.97 5.95
CA ASN A 2 -9.61 27.52 6.12
C ASN A 2 -10.00 26.57 4.99
N ASP A 3 -9.51 26.73 3.75
CA ASP A 3 -9.63 25.65 2.75
C ASP A 3 -8.54 24.53 2.86
N LYS A 4 -7.54 24.75 3.70
CA LYS A 4 -6.43 23.76 3.86
C LYS A 4 -6.76 22.58 4.77
N TRP A 5 -7.74 22.71 5.66
CA TRP A 5 -8.07 21.67 6.66
C TRP A 5 -8.75 20.46 6.03
N TYR A 6 -9.70 20.66 5.10
CA TYR A 6 -10.39 19.58 4.40
C TYR A 6 -9.46 18.77 3.48
N ARG A 7 -8.48 19.40 2.83
CA ARG A 7 -7.51 18.71 1.98
C ARG A 7 -6.56 17.78 2.74
N HIS A 8 -6.37 18.01 4.04
CA HIS A 8 -5.54 17.11 4.87
C HIS A 8 -6.31 15.89 5.38
N ILE A 9 -7.63 15.98 5.53
CA ILE A 9 -8.47 14.90 6.07
C ILE A 9 -9.00 13.98 4.98
N ILE A 10 -9.42 14.53 3.85
CA ILE A 10 -10.01 13.76 2.74
C ILE A 10 -8.98 13.58 1.62
N GLY A 11 -8.09 12.61 1.79
CA GLY A 11 -7.16 12.22 0.74
C GLY A 11 -7.85 11.44 -0.39
N ALA A 12 -7.26 11.45 -1.60
CA ALA A 12 -7.75 10.68 -2.74
C ALA A 12 -8.00 9.20 -2.42
N ARG A 13 -7.21 8.61 -1.53
CA ARG A 13 -7.39 7.23 -1.06
C ARG A 13 -8.70 7.05 -0.30
N THR A 14 -9.07 7.99 0.56
CA THR A 14 -10.32 7.95 1.34
C THR A 14 -11.54 7.97 0.42
N ILE A 15 -11.52 8.87 -0.58
CA ILE A 15 -12.60 8.96 -1.58
C ILE A 15 -12.71 7.66 -2.38
N LYS A 16 -11.59 7.14 -2.88
CA LYS A 16 -11.55 5.87 -3.62
C LYS A 16 -12.09 4.71 -2.78
N THR A 17 -11.69 4.64 -1.52
CA THR A 17 -12.16 3.59 -0.61
C THR A 17 -13.68 3.72 -0.37
N GLY A 18 -14.18 4.92 -0.14
CA GLY A 18 -15.62 5.17 0.01
C GLY A 18 -16.42 4.76 -1.22
N LEU A 19 -15.96 5.15 -2.42
CA LEU A 19 -16.62 4.75 -3.67
C LEU A 19 -16.53 3.25 -3.94
N ALA A 20 -15.37 2.63 -3.66
CA ALA A 20 -15.22 1.19 -3.82
C ALA A 20 -16.14 0.43 -2.88
N THR A 21 -16.28 0.83 -1.62
CA THR A 21 -17.19 0.20 -0.67
C THR A 21 -18.65 0.38 -1.08
N PHE A 22 -19.02 1.57 -1.57
CA PHE A 22 -20.36 1.85 -2.06
C PHE A 22 -20.72 0.93 -3.25
N PHE A 23 -19.91 0.91 -4.30
CA PHE A 23 -20.20 0.07 -5.47
C PHE A 23 -20.13 -1.41 -5.14
N THR A 24 -19.18 -1.85 -4.29
CA THR A 24 -19.09 -3.24 -3.87
C THR A 24 -20.35 -3.68 -3.10
N SER A 25 -20.86 -2.87 -2.17
CA SER A 25 -22.08 -3.18 -1.43
C SER A 25 -23.29 -3.20 -2.36
N LEU A 26 -23.39 -2.25 -3.27
CA LEU A 26 -24.47 -2.19 -4.27
C LEU A 26 -24.51 -3.46 -5.11
N PHE A 27 -23.38 -3.89 -5.68
CA PHE A 27 -23.32 -5.12 -6.48
C PHE A 27 -23.66 -6.38 -5.66
N CYS A 28 -23.18 -6.47 -4.42
CA CYS A 28 -23.53 -7.60 -3.56
C CYS A 28 -25.03 -7.64 -3.24
N MET A 29 -25.66 -6.49 -2.96
CA MET A 29 -27.10 -6.40 -2.71
C MET A 29 -27.91 -6.79 -3.93
N LEU A 30 -27.53 -6.37 -5.12
CA LEU A 30 -28.21 -6.77 -6.37
C LEU A 30 -28.14 -8.28 -6.62
N LEU A 31 -27.09 -8.95 -6.15
CA LEU A 31 -26.90 -10.40 -6.26
C LEU A 31 -27.42 -11.19 -5.05
N ASN A 32 -28.10 -10.52 -4.11
CA ASN A 32 -28.55 -11.12 -2.83
C ASN A 32 -27.44 -11.80 -2.04
N LEU A 33 -26.21 -11.23 -2.08
CA LEU A 33 -25.04 -11.71 -1.34
C LEU A 33 -24.76 -10.82 -0.14
N THR A 34 -24.22 -11.40 0.94
CA THR A 34 -23.81 -10.63 2.12
C THR A 34 -22.59 -9.75 1.78
N PRO A 35 -22.68 -8.40 1.88
CA PRO A 35 -21.66 -7.51 1.37
C PRO A 35 -20.42 -7.40 2.26
N ILE A 36 -20.49 -7.78 3.54
CA ILE A 36 -19.45 -7.56 4.55
C ILE A 36 -18.05 -7.96 4.06
N PHE A 37 -17.94 -9.15 3.53
CA PHE A 37 -16.65 -9.69 3.09
C PHE A 37 -16.16 -9.08 1.78
N ALA A 38 -17.05 -8.77 0.87
CA ALA A 38 -16.70 -8.07 -0.35
C ALA A 38 -16.16 -6.66 -0.03
N ILE A 39 -16.79 -5.96 0.92
CA ILE A 39 -16.36 -4.64 1.39
C ILE A 39 -14.98 -4.72 2.04
N LEU A 40 -14.74 -5.69 2.93
CA LEU A 40 -13.42 -5.90 3.55
C LEU A 40 -12.34 -6.14 2.49
N THR A 41 -12.65 -6.97 1.49
CA THR A 41 -11.74 -7.21 0.37
C THR A 41 -11.49 -5.94 -0.45
N ALA A 42 -12.53 -5.15 -0.73
CA ALA A 42 -12.43 -3.91 -1.47
C ALA A 42 -11.54 -2.88 -0.73
N ILE A 43 -11.77 -2.66 0.57
CA ILE A 43 -10.99 -1.72 1.39
C ILE A 43 -9.50 -2.06 1.35
N VAL A 44 -9.16 -3.33 1.54
CA VAL A 44 -7.75 -3.77 1.56
C VAL A 44 -7.14 -3.71 0.15
N THR A 45 -7.93 -3.85 -0.91
CA THR A 45 -7.44 -3.86 -2.30
C THR A 45 -7.06 -2.48 -2.82
N ILE A 46 -7.57 -1.39 -2.25
CA ILE A 46 -7.20 -0.02 -2.65
C ILE A 46 -5.74 0.27 -2.28
N GLU A 47 -4.90 0.26 -3.28
CA GLU A 47 -3.46 0.56 -3.18
C GLU A 47 -3.15 1.95 -3.79
N PRO A 48 -1.94 2.51 -3.55
CA PRO A 48 -1.55 3.79 -4.11
C PRO A 48 -1.61 3.85 -5.64
N THR A 49 -1.31 2.72 -6.33
CA THR A 49 -1.33 2.64 -7.79
C THR A 49 -2.23 1.51 -8.28
N ALA A 50 -2.79 1.66 -9.49
CA ALA A 50 -3.61 0.63 -10.12
C ALA A 50 -2.84 -0.68 -10.32
N LYS A 51 -1.57 -0.59 -10.72
CA LYS A 51 -0.67 -1.75 -10.89
C LYS A 51 -0.45 -2.50 -9.57
N ALA A 52 -0.22 -1.77 -8.47
CA ALA A 52 -0.07 -2.39 -7.15
C ALA A 52 -1.35 -3.10 -6.70
N SER A 53 -2.53 -2.51 -6.95
CA SER A 53 -3.83 -3.15 -6.67
C SER A 53 -3.99 -4.47 -7.41
N LEU A 54 -3.73 -4.50 -8.71
CA LEU A 54 -3.82 -5.71 -9.53
C LEU A 54 -2.82 -6.79 -9.09
N LYS A 55 -1.54 -6.41 -8.94
CA LYS A 55 -0.48 -7.34 -8.54
C LYS A 55 -0.71 -7.97 -7.17
N LYS A 56 -1.15 -7.15 -6.21
CA LYS A 56 -1.47 -7.65 -4.86
C LYS A 56 -2.79 -8.41 -4.83
N GLY A 57 -3.78 -7.98 -5.63
CA GLY A 57 -5.06 -8.65 -5.78
C GLY A 57 -4.93 -10.09 -6.26
N TYR A 58 -4.09 -10.32 -7.27
CA TYR A 58 -3.79 -11.65 -7.79
C TYR A 58 -3.24 -12.62 -6.72
N LYS A 59 -2.43 -12.10 -5.78
CA LYS A 59 -1.93 -12.91 -4.65
C LYS A 59 -2.95 -13.08 -3.51
N ARG A 60 -3.89 -12.15 -3.36
CA ARG A 60 -4.91 -12.18 -2.31
C ARG A 60 -5.99 -13.22 -2.58
N LEU A 61 -6.39 -13.42 -3.84
CA LEU A 61 -7.41 -14.42 -4.18
C LEU A 61 -7.04 -15.81 -3.71
N PRO A 62 -5.88 -16.42 -4.11
CA PRO A 62 -5.53 -17.75 -3.65
C PRO A 62 -5.35 -17.83 -2.12
N ALA A 63 -4.84 -16.78 -1.48
CA ALA A 63 -4.76 -16.73 -0.02
C ALA A 63 -6.15 -16.78 0.62
N THR A 64 -7.14 -16.07 0.07
CA THR A 64 -8.54 -16.09 0.56
C THR A 64 -9.17 -17.46 0.38
N VAL A 65 -8.89 -18.16 -0.72
CA VAL A 65 -9.32 -19.54 -0.95
C VAL A 65 -8.80 -20.48 0.15
N ILE A 66 -7.51 -20.35 0.47
CA ILE A 66 -6.86 -21.14 1.53
C ILE A 66 -7.53 -20.85 2.88
N GLY A 67 -7.77 -19.58 3.22
CA GLY A 67 -8.44 -19.20 4.46
C GLY A 67 -9.86 -19.75 4.56
N ALA A 68 -10.64 -19.65 3.48
CA ALA A 68 -12.00 -20.21 3.43
C ALA A 68 -12.00 -21.74 3.54
N LEU A 69 -11.04 -22.42 2.92
CA LEU A 69 -10.89 -23.88 3.01
C LEU A 69 -10.64 -24.33 4.45
N PHE A 70 -9.69 -23.70 5.13
CA PHE A 70 -9.40 -24.05 6.53
C PHE A 70 -10.55 -23.70 7.47
N ALA A 71 -11.28 -22.62 7.23
CA ALA A 71 -12.50 -22.32 7.98
C ALA A 71 -13.50 -23.48 7.86
N VAL A 72 -13.79 -23.94 6.64
CA VAL A 72 -14.72 -25.04 6.42
C VAL A 72 -14.24 -26.35 7.08
N VAL A 73 -12.98 -26.73 6.87
CA VAL A 73 -12.40 -27.99 7.39
C VAL A 73 -12.44 -28.02 8.92
N PHE A 74 -11.96 -26.97 9.58
CA PHE A 74 -11.91 -26.98 11.05
C PHE A 74 -13.27 -26.77 11.69
N THR A 75 -14.19 -26.05 11.06
CA THR A 75 -15.58 -25.97 11.55
C THR A 75 -16.28 -27.29 11.37
N TYR A 76 -16.05 -28.03 10.31
CA TYR A 76 -16.61 -29.37 10.11
C TYR A 76 -16.14 -30.34 11.19
N VAL A 77 -14.87 -30.28 11.62
CA VAL A 77 -14.27 -31.22 12.59
C VAL A 77 -14.62 -30.84 14.04
N PHE A 78 -14.57 -29.57 14.40
CA PHE A 78 -14.64 -29.08 15.78
C PHE A 78 -15.94 -28.30 16.10
N GLY A 79 -16.76 -28.00 15.09
CA GLY A 79 -17.94 -27.15 15.22
C GLY A 79 -17.63 -25.65 15.13
N ASP A 80 -18.70 -24.86 14.96
CA ASP A 80 -18.64 -23.39 14.79
C ASP A 80 -18.45 -22.61 16.11
N GLN A 81 -18.78 -23.21 17.25
CA GLN A 81 -18.63 -22.59 18.57
C GLN A 81 -17.35 -23.01 19.31
N SER A 82 -16.48 -23.78 18.65
CA SER A 82 -15.26 -24.27 19.27
C SER A 82 -14.09 -23.26 19.13
N PRO A 83 -13.44 -22.84 20.21
CA PRO A 83 -12.26 -22.03 20.15
C PRO A 83 -11.12 -22.66 19.31
N LEU A 84 -11.09 -23.99 19.23
CA LEU A 84 -10.10 -24.72 18.41
C LEU A 84 -10.31 -24.49 16.92
N SER A 85 -11.55 -24.38 16.43
CA SER A 85 -11.85 -24.06 15.04
C SER A 85 -11.23 -22.72 14.64
N TYR A 86 -11.36 -21.69 15.47
CA TYR A 86 -10.78 -20.37 15.23
C TYR A 86 -9.26 -20.39 15.26
N ALA A 87 -8.68 -20.98 16.31
CA ALA A 87 -7.23 -21.01 16.49
C ALA A 87 -6.52 -21.79 15.39
N LEU A 88 -7.00 -23.00 15.07
CA LEU A 88 -6.40 -23.85 14.05
C LEU A 88 -6.59 -23.26 12.65
N SER A 89 -7.79 -22.76 12.33
CA SER A 89 -8.06 -22.13 11.04
C SER A 89 -7.14 -20.93 10.79
N ALA A 90 -6.99 -20.04 11.76
CA ALA A 90 -6.08 -18.90 11.66
C ALA A 90 -4.61 -19.34 11.51
N THR A 91 -4.15 -20.25 12.38
CA THR A 91 -2.77 -20.71 12.41
C THR A 91 -2.37 -21.41 11.12
N PHE A 92 -3.16 -22.37 10.65
CA PHE A 92 -2.87 -23.10 9.40
C PHE A 92 -2.96 -22.19 8.18
N THR A 93 -3.88 -21.22 8.15
CA THR A 93 -3.97 -20.21 7.11
C THR A 93 -2.66 -19.41 7.03
N ILE A 94 -2.14 -18.94 8.17
CA ILE A 94 -0.86 -18.21 8.21
C ILE A 94 0.29 -19.07 7.71
N LEU A 95 0.42 -20.30 8.22
CA LEU A 95 1.49 -21.22 7.87
C LEU A 95 1.53 -21.52 6.37
N ILE A 96 0.39 -21.86 5.78
CA ILE A 96 0.31 -22.22 4.36
C ILE A 96 0.50 -20.98 3.49
N CYS A 97 -0.10 -19.85 3.80
CA CYS A 97 0.09 -18.61 3.05
C CYS A 97 1.57 -18.15 3.08
N THR A 98 2.24 -18.30 4.22
CA THR A 98 3.67 -17.99 4.35
C THR A 98 4.52 -18.93 3.50
N LYS A 99 4.26 -20.23 3.56
CA LYS A 99 4.97 -21.26 2.77
C LYS A 99 4.81 -21.07 1.27
N LEU A 100 3.64 -20.61 0.83
CA LEU A 100 3.34 -20.35 -0.59
C LEU A 100 3.74 -18.94 -1.06
N ASN A 101 4.45 -18.14 -0.25
CA ASN A 101 4.83 -16.76 -0.56
C ASN A 101 3.63 -15.83 -0.88
N LEU A 102 2.47 -16.09 -0.23
CA LEU A 102 1.25 -15.30 -0.34
C LEU A 102 1.11 -14.26 0.79
N GLN A 103 2.22 -13.78 1.35
CA GLN A 103 2.26 -12.90 2.53
C GLN A 103 1.36 -11.66 2.38
N VAL A 104 1.29 -11.08 1.17
CA VAL A 104 0.43 -9.92 0.86
C VAL A 104 -1.06 -10.21 1.09
N GLY A 105 -1.48 -11.46 0.95
CA GLY A 105 -2.85 -11.92 1.13
C GLY A 105 -3.16 -12.50 2.52
N THR A 106 -2.14 -12.81 3.32
CA THR A 106 -2.29 -13.53 4.59
C THR A 106 -3.27 -12.85 5.54
N THR A 107 -3.16 -11.54 5.74
CA THR A 107 -4.07 -10.80 6.64
C THR A 107 -5.53 -10.94 6.22
N VAL A 108 -5.82 -10.81 4.91
CA VAL A 108 -7.19 -10.95 4.39
C VAL A 108 -7.66 -12.41 4.52
N ALA A 109 -6.78 -13.36 4.24
CA ALA A 109 -7.08 -14.78 4.35
C ALA A 109 -7.44 -15.19 5.79
N VAL A 110 -6.68 -14.74 6.79
CA VAL A 110 -6.93 -15.00 8.20
C VAL A 110 -8.23 -14.34 8.67
N LEU A 111 -8.43 -13.07 8.33
CA LEU A 111 -9.71 -12.40 8.63
C LEU A 111 -10.90 -13.15 8.00
N THR A 112 -10.71 -13.65 6.78
CA THR A 112 -11.72 -14.45 6.08
C THR A 112 -11.98 -15.76 6.82
N SER A 113 -10.93 -16.48 7.18
CA SER A 113 -11.07 -17.78 7.84
C SER A 113 -11.81 -17.66 9.17
N VAL A 114 -11.43 -16.70 10.00
CA VAL A 114 -12.05 -16.48 11.32
C VAL A 114 -13.49 -15.96 11.20
N ALA A 115 -13.72 -14.95 10.35
CA ALA A 115 -15.02 -14.32 10.22
C ALA A 115 -16.06 -15.19 9.47
N MET A 116 -15.63 -16.25 8.78
CA MET A 116 -16.51 -17.17 8.08
C MET A 116 -17.11 -18.23 9.04
N ILE A 117 -16.40 -18.61 10.11
CA ILE A 117 -16.78 -19.69 11.01
C ILE A 117 -18.20 -19.54 11.56
N PRO A 118 -18.63 -18.39 12.12
CA PRO A 118 -19.98 -18.27 12.72
C PRO A 118 -21.13 -18.40 11.72
N GLY A 119 -20.87 -18.25 10.42
CA GLY A 119 -21.91 -18.27 9.37
C GLY A 119 -21.94 -19.55 8.55
N ILE A 120 -21.12 -20.55 8.87
CA ILE A 120 -21.00 -21.74 8.03
C ILE A 120 -22.25 -22.63 8.14
N HIS A 121 -22.86 -22.79 9.34
CA HIS A 121 -23.99 -23.67 9.57
C HIS A 121 -24.06 -24.81 8.52
N GLU A 122 -24.87 -25.68 8.43
CA GLU A 122 -24.88 -26.90 7.60
C GLU A 122 -24.59 -26.76 6.07
N ALA A 123 -24.45 -25.51 5.53
CA ALA A 123 -24.25 -25.25 4.10
C ALA A 123 -22.78 -24.94 3.73
N TYR A 124 -21.83 -25.78 4.10
CA TYR A 124 -20.38 -25.59 3.95
C TYR A 124 -19.96 -25.23 2.51
N VAL A 125 -20.44 -25.98 1.52
CA VAL A 125 -20.07 -25.79 0.11
C VAL A 125 -20.63 -24.48 -0.43
N PHE A 126 -21.89 -24.16 -0.13
CA PHE A 126 -22.49 -22.90 -0.56
C PHE A 126 -21.78 -21.71 0.06
N ASN A 127 -21.47 -21.74 1.34
CA ASN A 127 -20.76 -20.68 2.04
C ASN A 127 -19.33 -20.47 1.48
N PHE A 128 -18.64 -21.57 1.14
CA PHE A 128 -17.33 -21.49 0.50
C PHE A 128 -17.41 -20.76 -0.85
N PHE A 129 -18.29 -21.16 -1.75
CA PHE A 129 -18.42 -20.53 -3.06
C PHE A 129 -18.95 -19.09 -2.98
N SER A 130 -19.92 -18.82 -2.13
CA SER A 130 -20.41 -17.46 -1.85
C SER A 130 -19.27 -16.56 -1.37
N ARG A 131 -18.37 -17.11 -0.56
CA ARG A 131 -17.20 -16.40 -0.07
C ARG A 131 -16.20 -16.04 -1.18
N LEU A 132 -15.92 -16.98 -2.08
CA LEU A 132 -15.07 -16.73 -3.23
C LEU A 132 -15.67 -15.67 -4.15
N LEU A 133 -16.97 -15.75 -4.39
CA LEU A 133 -17.68 -14.80 -5.26
C LEU A 133 -17.64 -13.38 -4.66
N THR A 134 -17.93 -13.25 -3.37
CA THR A 134 -17.88 -11.93 -2.69
C THR A 134 -16.47 -11.37 -2.65
N ALA A 135 -15.43 -12.18 -2.45
CA ALA A 135 -14.04 -11.74 -2.52
C ALA A 135 -13.67 -11.26 -3.95
N LEU A 136 -14.14 -11.96 -4.97
CA LEU A 136 -13.92 -11.58 -6.37
C LEU A 136 -14.62 -10.26 -6.70
N ILE A 137 -15.88 -10.09 -6.30
CA ILE A 137 -16.63 -8.84 -6.49
C ILE A 137 -15.88 -7.68 -5.83
N GLY A 138 -15.46 -7.82 -4.58
CA GLY A 138 -14.70 -6.80 -3.85
C GLY A 138 -13.38 -6.44 -4.55
N LEU A 139 -12.65 -7.43 -5.04
CA LEU A 139 -11.39 -7.23 -5.76
C LEU A 139 -11.60 -6.49 -7.08
N VAL A 140 -12.56 -6.96 -7.91
CA VAL A 140 -12.85 -6.38 -9.23
C VAL A 140 -13.34 -4.95 -9.08
N THR A 141 -14.30 -4.71 -8.18
CA THR A 141 -14.88 -3.38 -7.96
C THR A 141 -13.82 -2.40 -7.48
N ALA A 142 -13.00 -2.79 -6.48
CA ALA A 142 -11.92 -1.95 -5.99
C ALA A 142 -10.85 -1.70 -7.05
N GLY A 143 -10.52 -2.70 -7.86
CA GLY A 143 -9.60 -2.58 -8.99
C GLY A 143 -10.09 -1.58 -10.02
N LEU A 144 -11.37 -1.66 -10.43
CA LEU A 144 -12.01 -0.73 -11.37
C LEU A 144 -12.05 0.70 -10.82
N VAL A 145 -12.46 0.86 -9.56
CA VAL A 145 -12.47 2.17 -8.90
C VAL A 145 -11.07 2.77 -8.86
N ASN A 146 -10.06 1.97 -8.52
CA ASN A 146 -8.68 2.46 -8.45
C ASN A 146 -8.11 2.82 -9.83
N PHE A 147 -8.56 2.14 -10.88
CA PHE A 147 -8.12 2.40 -12.25
C PHE A 147 -8.83 3.61 -12.88
N ILE A 148 -10.16 3.74 -12.69
CA ILE A 148 -10.98 4.74 -13.37
C ILE A 148 -11.03 6.05 -12.58
N ILE A 149 -11.14 5.98 -11.24
CA ILE A 149 -11.42 7.14 -10.40
C ILE A 149 -10.13 7.76 -9.91
N LEU A 150 -9.90 9.03 -10.29
CA LEU A 150 -8.78 9.85 -9.84
C LEU A 150 -7.41 9.16 -9.98
N PRO A 151 -6.90 8.95 -11.20
CA PRO A 151 -5.52 8.46 -11.35
C PRO A 151 -4.58 9.39 -10.57
N PRO A 152 -3.80 8.87 -9.63
CA PRO A 152 -3.02 9.72 -8.75
C PRO A 152 -1.90 10.40 -9.55
N LYS A 153 -1.87 11.74 -9.51
CA LYS A 153 -0.80 12.55 -10.11
C LYS A 153 0.23 12.85 -9.03
N TYR A 154 1.31 12.08 -9.01
CA TYR A 154 2.38 12.25 -8.01
C TYR A 154 3.39 13.34 -8.36
N TYR A 155 3.34 13.94 -9.57
CA TYR A 155 4.31 14.93 -10.03
C TYR A 155 4.47 16.12 -9.10
N HIS A 156 3.36 16.73 -8.67
CA HIS A 156 3.42 17.89 -7.77
C HIS A 156 4.08 17.54 -6.44
N GLN A 157 3.72 16.40 -5.85
CA GLN A 157 4.34 15.94 -4.60
C GLN A 157 5.82 15.62 -4.79
N LEU A 158 6.17 15.05 -5.95
CA LEU A 158 7.54 14.71 -6.29
C LEU A 158 8.40 15.97 -6.43
N GLU A 159 7.92 16.99 -7.16
CA GLU A 159 8.61 18.27 -7.31
C GLU A 159 8.77 18.98 -5.96
N GLU A 160 7.74 19.00 -5.14
CA GLU A 160 7.77 19.61 -3.79
C GLU A 160 8.82 18.92 -2.90
N GLN A 161 8.85 17.57 -2.87
CA GLN A 161 9.82 16.83 -2.06
C GLN A 161 11.26 17.00 -2.60
N LEU A 162 11.44 17.06 -3.92
CA LEU A 162 12.75 17.34 -4.51
C LEU A 162 13.24 18.76 -4.17
N ALA A 163 12.38 19.77 -4.33
CA ALA A 163 12.73 21.14 -3.97
C ALA A 163 13.06 21.29 -2.48
N LEU A 164 12.31 20.58 -1.61
CA LEU A 164 12.59 20.54 -0.18
C LEU A 164 13.95 19.88 0.13
N SER A 165 14.26 18.78 -0.55
CA SER A 165 15.55 18.09 -0.43
C SER A 165 16.70 19.00 -0.85
N GLU A 166 16.59 19.62 -2.02
CA GLU A 166 17.60 20.54 -2.55
C GLU A 166 17.85 21.74 -1.64
N LYS A 167 16.77 22.35 -1.14
CA LYS A 167 16.87 23.46 -0.18
C LYS A 167 17.58 23.05 1.12
N LYS A 168 17.29 21.86 1.65
CA LYS A 168 17.95 21.36 2.85
C LYS A 168 19.42 21.00 2.59
N MET A 169 19.73 20.43 1.44
CA MET A 169 21.11 20.14 1.03
C MET A 169 21.95 21.41 0.93
N TYR A 170 21.40 22.45 0.27
CA TYR A 170 22.05 23.74 0.16
C TYR A 170 22.36 24.36 1.51
N ARG A 171 21.36 24.31 2.41
CA ARG A 171 21.51 24.82 3.78
C ARG A 171 22.57 24.05 4.55
N LEU A 172 22.53 22.71 4.50
CA LEU A 172 23.50 21.86 5.16
C LEU A 172 24.91 22.13 4.64
N PHE A 173 25.09 22.23 3.33
CA PHE A 173 26.39 22.53 2.73
C PHE A 173 26.92 23.89 3.21
N TYR A 174 26.10 24.93 3.16
CA TYR A 174 26.48 26.28 3.61
C TYR A 174 26.87 26.31 5.10
N GLU A 175 26.07 25.67 5.97
CA GLU A 175 26.34 25.59 7.40
C GLU A 175 27.66 24.83 7.67
N ARG A 176 27.92 23.74 6.95
CA ARG A 176 29.16 22.96 7.11
C ARG A 176 30.39 23.69 6.59
N CYS A 177 30.31 24.37 5.48
CA CYS A 177 31.40 25.22 4.99
C CYS A 177 31.77 26.30 6.01
N ASN A 178 30.79 26.97 6.61
CA ASN A 178 31.03 27.98 7.63
C ASN A 178 31.63 27.38 8.91
N GLU A 179 31.19 26.22 9.36
CA GLU A 179 31.77 25.57 10.53
C GLU A 179 33.21 25.11 10.29
N LEU A 180 33.52 24.64 9.07
CA LEU A 180 34.91 24.30 8.71
C LEU A 180 35.82 25.53 8.72
N LEU A 181 35.36 26.66 8.19
CA LEU A 181 36.11 27.92 8.21
C LEU A 181 36.36 28.43 9.64
N LEU A 182 35.45 28.15 10.55
CA LEU A 182 35.55 28.55 11.95
C LEU A 182 36.24 27.51 12.84
N GLY A 183 36.66 26.38 12.29
CA GLY A 183 37.27 25.26 13.05
C GLY A 183 36.34 24.60 14.09
N LYS A 184 35.01 24.69 13.87
CA LYS A 184 33.96 24.20 14.79
C LYS A 184 33.09 23.11 14.15
N PHE A 185 33.65 22.29 13.30
CA PHE A 185 32.90 21.21 12.63
C PHE A 185 32.36 20.19 13.62
N SER A 186 31.09 19.80 13.47
CA SER A 186 30.42 18.77 14.27
C SER A 186 29.87 17.65 13.38
N SER A 187 30.51 16.49 13.41
CA SER A 187 30.12 15.30 12.68
C SER A 187 28.72 14.80 13.10
N GLU A 188 28.39 14.84 14.38
CA GLU A 188 27.09 14.40 14.91
C GLU A 188 25.90 15.21 14.36
N LYS A 189 26.05 16.53 14.27
CA LYS A 189 25.01 17.40 13.68
C LYS A 189 24.82 17.10 12.21
N THR A 190 25.91 16.88 11.49
CA THR A 190 25.89 16.53 10.05
C THR A 190 25.16 15.22 9.84
N SER A 191 25.48 14.18 10.62
CA SER A 191 24.83 12.87 10.54
C SER A 191 23.32 12.95 10.79
N LYS A 192 22.87 13.74 11.76
CA LYS A 192 21.44 13.97 12.04
C LYS A 192 20.70 14.63 10.87
N GLU A 193 21.32 15.62 10.22
CA GLU A 193 20.68 16.29 9.06
C GLU A 193 20.71 15.41 7.82
N LEU A 194 21.77 14.63 7.59
CA LEU A 194 21.85 13.64 6.52
C LEU A 194 20.79 12.54 6.69
N SER A 195 20.54 12.05 7.89
CA SER A 195 19.48 11.08 8.15
C SER A 195 18.08 11.62 7.78
N LYS A 196 17.80 12.90 8.03
CA LYS A 196 16.55 13.56 7.61
C LYS A 196 16.46 13.67 6.07
N LEU A 197 17.59 13.96 5.41
CA LEU A 197 17.65 14.00 3.94
C LEU A 197 17.41 12.63 3.33
N ASN A 198 17.95 11.56 3.94
CA ASN A 198 17.70 10.18 3.52
C ASN A 198 16.20 9.80 3.58
N ILE A 199 15.50 10.21 4.62
CA ILE A 199 14.04 9.99 4.72
C ILE A 199 13.32 10.67 3.55
N ILE A 200 13.70 11.90 3.19
CA ILE A 200 13.11 12.61 2.05
C ILE A 200 13.47 11.89 0.74
N ALA A 201 14.72 11.45 0.57
CA ALA A 201 15.15 10.72 -0.62
C ALA A 201 14.37 9.40 -0.81
N GLN A 202 14.16 8.62 0.25
CA GLN A 202 13.33 7.41 0.22
C GLN A 202 11.87 7.71 -0.17
N LYS A 203 11.32 8.83 0.33
CA LYS A 203 9.97 9.28 -0.05
C LYS A 203 9.91 9.65 -1.54
N VAL A 204 10.91 10.35 -2.05
CA VAL A 204 11.05 10.69 -3.47
C VAL A 204 11.10 9.42 -4.33
N GLU A 205 11.93 8.43 -3.97
CA GLU A 205 12.02 7.15 -4.68
C GLU A 205 10.67 6.41 -4.71
N THR A 206 9.95 6.41 -3.60
CA THR A 206 8.62 5.82 -3.50
C THR A 206 7.63 6.52 -4.43
N LEU A 207 7.60 7.86 -4.44
CA LEU A 207 6.73 8.63 -5.32
C LEU A 207 7.09 8.43 -6.80
N MET A 208 8.39 8.33 -7.14
CA MET A 208 8.84 8.03 -8.50
C MET A 208 8.38 6.64 -8.96
N SER A 209 8.48 5.63 -8.08
CA SER A 209 7.98 4.29 -8.41
C SER A 209 6.48 4.29 -8.66
N TYR A 210 5.70 5.02 -7.87
CA TYR A 210 4.26 5.16 -8.06
C TYR A 210 3.93 5.88 -9.36
N GLN A 211 4.62 6.97 -9.69
CA GLN A 211 4.40 7.70 -10.93
C GLN A 211 4.79 6.87 -12.16
N ARG A 212 5.86 6.09 -12.09
CA ARG A 212 6.26 5.16 -13.15
C ARG A 212 5.22 4.06 -13.37
N ASP A 213 4.67 3.53 -12.30
CA ASP A 213 3.61 2.51 -12.37
C ASP A 213 2.34 3.06 -13.04
N GLU A 214 1.96 4.31 -12.76
CA GLU A 214 0.80 4.95 -13.39
C GLU A 214 1.04 5.24 -14.89
N LEU A 215 2.22 5.73 -15.26
CA LEU A 215 2.57 5.99 -16.66
C LEU A 215 2.60 4.73 -17.53
N HIS A 216 2.78 3.57 -16.93
CA HIS A 216 2.74 2.31 -17.69
C HIS A 216 1.36 2.05 -18.30
N TYR A 217 0.28 2.52 -17.65
CA TYR A 217 -1.10 2.37 -18.13
C TYR A 217 -1.61 3.60 -18.89
N HIS A 218 -1.12 4.79 -18.56
CA HIS A 218 -1.51 6.04 -19.19
C HIS A 218 -0.31 6.62 -19.97
N LYS A 219 -0.04 6.05 -21.15
CA LYS A 219 1.09 6.46 -22.01
C LYS A 219 0.90 7.91 -22.48
N ASN A 220 1.71 8.82 -21.93
CA ASN A 220 1.85 10.20 -22.39
C ASN A 220 3.35 10.52 -22.44
N GLU A 221 3.85 10.84 -23.64
CA GLU A 221 5.28 11.09 -23.88
C GLU A 221 5.82 12.27 -23.07
N ASP A 222 5.05 13.33 -22.92
CA ASP A 222 5.47 14.52 -22.18
C ASP A 222 5.64 14.20 -20.68
N ASN A 223 4.76 13.38 -20.16
CA ASN A 223 4.86 12.90 -18.78
C ASN A 223 6.08 11.99 -18.58
N TRP A 224 6.48 11.18 -19.56
CA TRP A 224 7.72 10.40 -19.51
C TRP A 224 8.95 11.29 -19.52
N LYS A 225 8.99 12.33 -20.36
CA LYS A 225 10.09 13.31 -20.39
C LYS A 225 10.22 14.03 -19.04
N LEU A 226 9.09 14.44 -18.46
CA LEU A 226 9.07 15.07 -17.15
C LEU A 226 9.58 14.11 -16.06
N LEU A 227 9.08 12.87 -16.01
CA LEU A 227 9.54 11.88 -15.05
C LEU A 227 11.03 11.62 -15.16
N ASN A 228 11.59 11.53 -16.37
CA ASN A 228 13.02 11.33 -16.58
C ASN A 228 13.85 12.51 -16.03
N ARG A 229 13.40 13.76 -16.24
CA ARG A 229 14.06 14.94 -15.64
C ARG A 229 14.05 14.87 -14.11
N LEU A 230 12.91 14.54 -13.50
CA LEU A 230 12.79 14.43 -12.05
C LEU A 230 13.61 13.25 -11.51
N THR A 231 13.71 12.15 -12.26
CA THR A 231 14.57 11.01 -11.91
C THR A 231 16.04 11.39 -11.88
N ASN A 232 16.52 12.16 -12.87
CA ASN A 232 17.91 12.64 -12.89
C ASN A 232 18.20 13.58 -11.71
N ARG A 233 17.29 14.48 -11.38
CA ARG A 233 17.41 15.34 -10.19
C ARG A 233 17.48 14.52 -8.90
N ALA A 234 16.59 13.54 -8.74
CA ALA A 234 16.58 12.65 -7.58
C ALA A 234 17.87 11.84 -7.46
N TYR A 235 18.38 11.34 -8.58
CA TYR A 235 19.66 10.63 -8.63
C TYR A 235 20.83 11.51 -8.17
N ASN A 236 20.92 12.74 -8.65
CA ASN A 236 21.96 13.68 -8.24
C ASN A 236 21.86 14.01 -6.75
N ASN A 237 20.66 14.22 -6.23
CA ASN A 237 20.43 14.45 -4.80
C ASN A 237 20.89 13.25 -3.96
N ARG A 238 20.56 12.03 -4.41
CA ARG A 238 20.97 10.79 -3.74
C ARG A 238 22.49 10.63 -3.71
N LEU A 239 23.14 10.91 -4.84
CA LEU A 239 24.59 10.84 -4.96
C LEU A 239 25.30 11.83 -4.01
N PHE A 240 24.75 13.04 -3.89
CA PHE A 240 25.26 14.03 -2.94
C PHE A 240 25.14 13.55 -1.49
N ILE A 241 23.98 13.03 -1.10
CA ILE A 241 23.74 12.52 0.26
C ILE A 241 24.70 11.38 0.56
N SER A 242 24.84 10.39 -0.32
CA SER A 242 25.72 9.23 -0.13
C SER A 242 27.20 9.63 0.03
N ARG A 243 27.71 10.53 -0.82
CA ARG A 243 29.07 11.04 -0.70
C ARG A 243 29.29 11.83 0.58
N SER A 244 28.28 12.62 0.99
CA SER A 244 28.37 13.38 2.25
C SER A 244 28.35 12.47 3.49
N GLU A 245 27.66 11.34 3.44
CA GLU A 245 27.68 10.33 4.50
C GLU A 245 29.04 9.64 4.61
N GLU A 246 29.60 9.23 3.46
CA GLU A 246 30.92 8.61 3.39
C GLU A 246 32.00 9.50 4.03
N HIS A 247 32.10 10.77 3.60
CA HIS A 247 33.05 11.72 4.18
C HIS A 247 32.78 12.06 5.65
N THR A 248 31.52 12.05 6.10
CA THR A 248 31.21 12.32 7.50
C THR A 248 31.58 11.14 8.42
N SER A 249 31.60 9.92 7.90
CA SER A 249 32.01 8.73 8.63
C SER A 249 33.52 8.55 8.75
N GLU A 250 34.31 9.23 7.91
CA GLU A 250 35.77 9.22 7.90
C GLU A 250 36.39 10.28 8.83
N LEU A 251 35.60 11.25 9.29
CA LEU A 251 35.98 12.33 10.21
C LEU A 251 35.53 12.03 11.65
#